data_4f7908db4be62486497bb8be9800e635
#
_entry.id   4f7908db4be62486497bb8be9800e635
#
_cell.length_a   1.000
_cell.length_b   1.000
_cell.length_c   1.000
_cell.angle_alpha   90.00
_cell.angle_beta   90.00
_cell.angle_gamma   90.00
#
_symmetry.space_group_name_H-M   'P 1'
#
loop_
_entity.id
_entity.type
_entity.pdbx_description
1 polymer ?
#
loop_
_entity_poly.entity_id
_entity_poly.type
_entity_poly.pdbx_seq_one_letter_code
_entity_poly.pdbx_strand_id
1 'polypeptide(L)'
;EDVISTYLVKLSSKQPSADDNKTIQLILHTIGDFERISDHAVSIVKVAQEIHEKNISFSKEAKAGLAVMVDALREIINNATVAFVDNDLALASKVEPLEQVIDRLRDKLKDAHVKRLTNGTCTIELGFVFSDLITNIERVSDHCSNIAIGVIEINRNGYDAHEYLHELKNSDDIQYNADYKAYKQKYTLPKEALSVREVSVGVPVN
;
A
#
# COMPACT_ATOMS: atom_id res chain seq x y z
N GLU A 1 -4.48 15.67 13.19
CA GLU A 1 -5.84 15.12 13.08
C GLU A 1 -6.80 15.87 13.99
N ASP A 2 -6.67 15.81 15.32
CA ASP A 2 -7.60 16.34 16.34
C ASP A 2 -8.01 17.80 16.12
N VAL A 3 -7.06 18.67 15.78
CA VAL A 3 -7.32 20.11 15.56
C VAL A 3 -8.24 20.32 14.36
N ILE A 4 -7.97 19.62 13.26
CA ILE A 4 -8.74 19.75 12.03
C ILE A 4 -10.12 19.14 12.22
N SER A 5 -10.24 17.95 12.82
CA SER A 5 -11.50 17.29 13.10
C SER A 5 -12.41 18.15 13.98
N THR A 6 -11.84 18.72 15.06
CA THR A 6 -12.57 19.62 15.96
C THR A 6 -13.05 20.88 15.22
N TYR A 7 -12.23 21.45 14.35
CA TYR A 7 -12.60 22.61 13.55
C TYR A 7 -13.73 22.29 12.56
N LEU A 8 -13.64 21.18 11.85
CA LEU A 8 -14.64 20.76 10.86
C LEU A 8 -16.00 20.45 11.51
N VAL A 9 -16.01 19.81 12.70
CA VAL A 9 -17.24 19.59 13.47
C VAL A 9 -17.90 20.92 13.86
N LYS A 10 -17.09 21.92 14.27
CA LYS A 10 -17.61 23.26 14.54
C LYS A 10 -18.13 23.96 13.28
N LEU A 11 -17.46 23.75 12.14
CA LEU A 11 -17.88 24.33 10.87
C LEU A 11 -19.19 23.71 10.38
N SER A 12 -19.37 22.39 10.52
CA SER A 12 -20.61 21.69 10.12
C SER A 12 -21.84 22.21 10.87
N SER A 13 -21.67 22.71 12.11
CA SER A 13 -22.76 23.29 12.89
C SER A 13 -23.20 24.69 12.41
N LYS A 14 -22.49 25.31 11.45
CA LYS A 14 -22.74 26.67 10.94
C LYS A 14 -23.64 26.69 9.69
N GLN A 15 -24.31 25.59 9.37
CA GLN A 15 -25.17 25.45 8.17
C GLN A 15 -24.38 25.76 6.86
N PRO A 16 -23.30 25.06 6.60
CA PRO A 16 -22.51 25.23 5.38
C PRO A 16 -23.37 24.91 4.14
N SER A 17 -22.92 25.33 2.96
CA SER A 17 -23.53 24.92 1.69
C SER A 17 -23.50 23.40 1.50
N ALA A 18 -24.29 22.88 0.55
CA ALA A 18 -24.30 21.44 0.26
C ALA A 18 -22.91 20.95 -0.20
N ASP A 19 -22.18 21.76 -0.97
CA ASP A 19 -20.84 21.43 -1.46
C ASP A 19 -19.79 21.52 -0.34
N ASP A 20 -19.88 22.51 0.54
CA ASP A 20 -19.02 22.60 1.72
C ASP A 20 -19.25 21.40 2.66
N ASN A 21 -20.52 20.97 2.83
CA ASN A 21 -20.83 19.77 3.61
C ASN A 21 -20.18 18.52 3.04
N LYS A 22 -20.21 18.33 1.72
CA LYS A 22 -19.51 17.21 1.07
C LYS A 22 -18.01 17.25 1.33
N THR A 23 -17.39 18.42 1.20
CA THR A 23 -15.97 18.61 1.48
C THR A 23 -15.64 18.33 2.94
N ILE A 24 -16.46 18.83 3.88
CA ILE A 24 -16.29 18.57 5.32
C ILE A 24 -16.37 17.06 5.60
N GLN A 25 -17.37 16.37 5.04
CA GLN A 25 -17.54 14.94 5.19
C GLN A 25 -16.35 14.16 4.63
N LEU A 26 -15.87 14.52 3.43
CA LEU A 26 -14.69 13.89 2.82
C LEU A 26 -13.46 13.99 3.74
N ILE A 27 -13.17 15.21 4.21
CA ILE A 27 -11.99 15.41 5.07
C ILE A 27 -12.17 14.66 6.39
N LEU A 28 -13.34 14.70 7.03
CA LEU A 28 -13.59 13.98 8.28
C LEU A 28 -13.45 12.45 8.12
N HIS A 29 -13.85 11.93 6.96
CA HIS A 29 -13.76 10.51 6.67
C HIS A 29 -12.31 10.05 6.43
N THR A 30 -11.51 10.89 5.75
CA THR A 30 -10.17 10.50 5.27
C THR A 30 -9.01 10.97 6.15
N ILE A 31 -9.24 11.91 7.08
CA ILE A 31 -8.15 12.50 7.88
C ILE A 31 -7.38 11.48 8.71
N GLY A 32 -8.09 10.46 9.24
CA GLY A 32 -7.47 9.37 9.97
C GLY A 32 -6.57 8.49 9.08
N ASP A 33 -6.93 8.31 7.80
CA ASP A 33 -6.09 7.56 6.86
C ASP A 33 -4.80 8.32 6.54
N PHE A 34 -4.84 9.65 6.40
CA PHE A 34 -3.63 10.48 6.25
C PHE A 34 -2.70 10.40 7.48
N GLU A 35 -3.27 10.40 8.69
CA GLU A 35 -2.49 10.19 9.91
C GLU A 35 -1.83 8.81 9.91
N ARG A 36 -2.58 7.75 9.61
CA ARG A 36 -2.06 6.39 9.54
C ARG A 36 -0.95 6.21 8.50
N ILE A 37 -1.08 6.84 7.33
CA ILE A 37 0.00 6.88 6.33
C ILE A 37 1.26 7.50 6.94
N SER A 38 1.12 8.60 7.69
CA SER A 38 2.23 9.26 8.37
C SER A 38 2.88 8.35 9.42
N ASP A 39 2.10 7.65 10.23
CA ASP A 39 2.58 6.70 11.24
C ASP A 39 3.37 5.54 10.61
N HIS A 40 2.88 5.00 9.51
CA HIS A 40 3.59 3.97 8.76
C HIS A 40 4.88 4.50 8.12
N ALA A 41 4.88 5.76 7.65
CA ALA A 41 6.10 6.39 7.15
C ALA A 41 7.16 6.51 8.26
N VAL A 42 6.77 6.90 9.49
CA VAL A 42 7.67 6.92 10.65
C VAL A 42 8.18 5.50 10.95
N SER A 43 7.33 4.48 10.87
CA SER A 43 7.73 3.08 11.07
C SER A 43 8.74 2.62 10.04
N ILE A 44 8.57 2.98 8.76
CA ILE A 44 9.54 2.69 7.68
C ILE A 44 10.89 3.37 7.96
N VAL A 45 10.89 4.62 8.46
CA VAL A 45 12.13 5.32 8.85
C VAL A 45 12.83 4.61 9.99
N LYS A 46 12.10 4.12 11.01
CA LYS A 46 12.69 3.34 12.11
C LYS A 46 13.32 2.05 11.62
N VAL A 47 12.68 1.33 10.68
CA VAL A 47 13.25 0.14 10.04
C VAL A 47 14.54 0.50 9.27
N ALA A 48 14.55 1.61 8.55
CA ALA A 48 15.76 2.07 7.85
C ALA A 48 16.90 2.44 8.81
N GLN A 49 16.57 3.02 9.96
CA GLN A 49 17.52 3.31 11.05
C GLN A 49 18.11 2.01 11.61
N GLU A 50 17.28 1.01 11.92
CA GLU A 50 17.72 -0.31 12.41
C GLU A 50 18.67 -0.99 11.41
N ILE A 51 18.34 -0.95 10.11
CA ILE A 51 19.20 -1.48 9.04
C ILE A 51 20.57 -0.79 9.07
N HIS A 52 20.59 0.53 9.25
CA HIS A 52 21.83 1.32 9.29
C HIS A 52 22.66 1.01 10.54
N GLU A 53 22.06 1.07 11.73
CA GLU A 53 22.72 0.90 13.03
C GLU A 53 23.31 -0.51 13.19
N LYS A 54 22.58 -1.53 12.71
CA LYS A 54 23.02 -2.92 12.75
C LYS A 54 23.91 -3.32 11.59
N ASN A 55 24.17 -2.40 10.65
CA ASN A 55 24.91 -2.67 9.42
C ASN A 55 24.38 -3.89 8.63
N ILE A 56 23.06 -4.02 8.58
CA ILE A 56 22.37 -5.10 7.90
C ILE A 56 22.26 -4.79 6.40
N SER A 57 22.35 -5.81 5.55
CA SER A 57 22.11 -5.64 4.11
C SER A 57 21.24 -6.75 3.56
N PHE A 58 20.17 -6.37 2.90
CA PHE A 58 19.35 -7.32 2.14
C PHE A 58 20.11 -7.89 0.95
N SER A 59 19.77 -9.11 0.57
CA SER A 59 20.31 -9.75 -0.64
C SER A 59 19.88 -8.96 -1.91
N LYS A 60 20.59 -9.19 -3.02
CA LYS A 60 20.25 -8.56 -4.31
C LYS A 60 18.81 -8.89 -4.73
N GLU A 61 18.39 -10.12 -4.51
CA GLU A 61 17.06 -10.65 -4.81
C GLU A 61 15.98 -9.93 -3.98
N ALA A 62 16.22 -9.75 -2.68
CA ALA A 62 15.29 -9.03 -1.80
C ALA A 62 15.20 -7.54 -2.19
N LYS A 63 16.32 -6.90 -2.50
CA LYS A 63 16.37 -5.50 -2.96
C LYS A 63 15.64 -5.30 -4.29
N ALA A 64 15.79 -6.22 -5.23
CA ALA A 64 15.11 -6.16 -6.53
C ALA A 64 13.58 -6.24 -6.36
N GLY A 65 13.10 -7.13 -5.49
CA GLY A 65 11.67 -7.23 -5.19
C GLY A 65 11.13 -6.01 -4.45
N LEU A 66 11.88 -5.50 -3.46
CA LEU A 66 11.52 -4.32 -2.71
C LEU A 66 11.44 -3.07 -3.60
N ALA A 67 12.33 -2.92 -4.57
CA ALA A 67 12.31 -1.80 -5.52
C ALA A 67 10.98 -1.74 -6.29
N VAL A 68 10.49 -2.87 -6.80
CA VAL A 68 9.20 -2.94 -7.49
C VAL A 68 8.05 -2.54 -6.56
N MET A 69 8.07 -2.99 -5.31
CA MET A 69 7.03 -2.65 -4.33
C MET A 69 7.05 -1.16 -3.96
N VAL A 70 8.24 -0.56 -3.83
CA VAL A 70 8.40 0.88 -3.56
C VAL A 70 7.92 1.73 -4.75
N ASP A 71 8.16 1.30 -5.98
CA ASP A 71 7.68 2.04 -7.15
C ASP A 71 6.14 1.97 -7.26
N ALA A 72 5.54 0.83 -6.95
CA ALA A 72 4.07 0.71 -6.85
C ALA A 72 3.50 1.59 -5.73
N LEU A 73 4.17 1.63 -4.55
CA LEU A 73 3.79 2.49 -3.44
C LEU A 73 3.81 3.97 -3.81
N ARG A 74 4.84 4.42 -4.53
CA ARG A 74 4.93 5.83 -4.99
C ARG A 74 3.76 6.19 -5.90
N GLU A 75 3.39 5.29 -6.80
CA GLU A 75 2.26 5.53 -7.71
C GLU A 75 0.94 5.59 -6.96
N ILE A 76 0.67 4.67 -6.04
CA ILE A 76 -0.60 4.66 -5.30
C ILE A 76 -0.75 5.88 -4.40
N ILE A 77 0.31 6.33 -3.72
CA ILE A 77 0.30 7.56 -2.92
C ILE A 77 -0.01 8.77 -3.81
N ASN A 78 0.66 8.87 -4.97
CA ASN A 78 0.40 9.95 -5.91
C ASN A 78 -1.04 9.94 -6.40
N ASN A 79 -1.55 8.78 -6.82
CA ASN A 79 -2.90 8.64 -7.36
C ASN A 79 -3.97 8.98 -6.30
N ALA A 80 -3.82 8.47 -5.08
CA ALA A 80 -4.74 8.76 -3.98
C ALA A 80 -4.72 10.25 -3.60
N THR A 81 -3.51 10.85 -3.53
CA THR A 81 -3.36 12.27 -3.18
C THR A 81 -3.97 13.18 -4.24
N VAL A 82 -3.67 12.94 -5.52
CA VAL A 82 -4.23 13.75 -6.62
C VAL A 82 -5.75 13.55 -6.73
N ALA A 83 -6.23 12.30 -6.60
CA ALA A 83 -7.67 12.03 -6.59
C ALA A 83 -8.38 12.79 -5.46
N PHE A 84 -7.78 12.87 -4.28
CA PHE A 84 -8.32 13.61 -3.14
C PHE A 84 -8.31 15.13 -3.37
N VAL A 85 -7.18 15.69 -3.83
CA VAL A 85 -7.01 17.16 -3.98
C VAL A 85 -7.87 17.69 -5.12
N ASP A 86 -7.87 16.99 -6.25
CA ASP A 86 -8.58 17.43 -7.47
C ASP A 86 -9.98 16.86 -7.58
N ASN A 87 -10.43 16.06 -6.61
CA ASN A 87 -11.70 15.33 -6.63
C ASN A 87 -11.88 14.50 -7.91
N ASP A 88 -10.80 13.83 -8.36
CA ASP A 88 -10.74 13.07 -9.60
C ASP A 88 -11.22 11.62 -9.39
N LEU A 89 -12.47 11.36 -9.76
CA LEU A 89 -13.11 10.04 -9.67
C LEU A 89 -12.46 9.00 -10.60
N ALA A 90 -11.97 9.43 -11.76
CA ALA A 90 -11.35 8.52 -12.71
C ALA A 90 -9.99 8.03 -12.20
N LEU A 91 -9.28 8.88 -11.46
CA LEU A 91 -8.03 8.50 -10.82
C LEU A 91 -8.29 7.70 -9.53
N ALA A 92 -9.31 8.08 -8.74
CA ALA A 92 -9.72 7.35 -7.54
C ALA A 92 -10.07 5.88 -7.85
N SER A 93 -10.78 5.62 -8.95
CA SER A 93 -11.16 4.26 -9.35
C SER A 93 -9.96 3.34 -9.71
N LYS A 94 -8.77 3.92 -9.98
CA LYS A 94 -7.54 3.16 -10.29
C LYS A 94 -6.73 2.79 -9.05
N VAL A 95 -7.06 3.34 -7.89
CA VAL A 95 -6.29 3.12 -6.66
C VAL A 95 -6.49 1.69 -6.15
N GLU A 96 -7.74 1.22 -6.07
CA GLU A 96 -8.05 -0.12 -5.58
C GLU A 96 -7.43 -1.25 -6.43
N PRO A 97 -7.46 -1.22 -7.80
CA PRO A 97 -6.72 -2.20 -8.59
C PRO A 97 -5.22 -2.24 -8.32
N LEU A 98 -4.61 -1.09 -8.01
CA LEU A 98 -3.19 -1.00 -7.68
C LEU A 98 -2.91 -1.52 -6.26
N GLU A 99 -3.77 -1.22 -5.29
CA GLU A 99 -3.71 -1.77 -3.94
C GLU A 99 -3.67 -3.31 -3.97
N GLN A 100 -4.58 -3.94 -4.71
CA GLN A 100 -4.64 -5.39 -4.90
C GLN A 100 -3.34 -5.98 -5.50
N VAL A 101 -2.65 -5.21 -6.33
CA VAL A 101 -1.33 -5.61 -6.85
C VAL A 101 -0.26 -5.52 -5.77
N ILE A 102 -0.26 -4.46 -4.94
CA ILE A 102 0.69 -4.28 -3.84
C ILE A 102 0.51 -5.38 -2.78
N ASP A 103 -0.73 -5.71 -2.42
CA ASP A 103 -1.03 -6.82 -1.50
C ASP A 103 -0.43 -8.15 -2.01
N ARG A 104 -0.63 -8.47 -3.28
CA ARG A 104 -0.02 -9.66 -3.90
C ARG A 104 1.50 -9.61 -4.01
N LEU A 105 2.09 -8.42 -4.18
CA LEU A 105 3.54 -8.26 -4.14
C LEU A 105 4.08 -8.57 -2.75
N ARG A 106 3.42 -8.06 -1.68
CA ARG A 106 3.75 -8.37 -0.29
C ARG A 106 3.78 -9.89 -0.05
N ASP A 107 2.71 -10.58 -0.43
CA ASP A 107 2.60 -12.03 -0.22
C ASP A 107 3.72 -12.80 -0.94
N LYS A 108 3.98 -12.48 -2.22
CA LYS A 108 5.06 -13.11 -2.99
C LYS A 108 6.44 -12.85 -2.39
N LEU A 109 6.69 -11.62 -1.91
CA LEU A 109 7.95 -11.26 -1.28
C LEU A 109 8.13 -11.96 0.07
N LYS A 110 7.04 -12.11 0.83
CA LYS A 110 7.01 -12.87 2.07
C LYS A 110 7.31 -14.36 1.83
N ASP A 111 6.67 -14.96 0.85
CA ASP A 111 6.91 -16.36 0.47
C ASP A 111 8.36 -16.59 0.00
N ALA A 112 8.89 -15.70 -0.83
CA ALA A 112 10.28 -15.76 -1.28
C ALA A 112 11.24 -15.59 -0.10
N HIS A 113 10.90 -14.75 0.88
CA HIS A 113 11.70 -14.58 2.08
C HIS A 113 11.70 -15.84 2.97
N VAL A 114 10.53 -16.46 3.21
CA VAL A 114 10.40 -17.72 3.94
C VAL A 114 11.28 -18.83 3.29
N LYS A 115 11.26 -18.93 1.97
CA LYS A 115 12.13 -19.85 1.24
C LYS A 115 13.61 -19.59 1.48
N ARG A 116 14.04 -18.31 1.51
CA ARG A 116 15.43 -17.94 1.83
C ARG A 116 15.83 -18.31 3.26
N LEU A 117 14.92 -18.13 4.22
CA LEU A 117 15.12 -18.56 5.61
C LEU A 117 15.29 -20.07 5.71
N THR A 118 14.39 -20.83 5.09
CA THR A 118 14.42 -22.31 5.12
C THR A 118 15.69 -22.87 4.50
N ASN A 119 16.22 -22.22 3.46
CA ASN A 119 17.47 -22.62 2.80
C ASN A 119 18.74 -22.07 3.48
N GLY A 120 18.63 -21.40 4.61
CA GLY A 120 19.78 -20.85 5.35
C GLY A 120 20.49 -19.70 4.65
N THR A 121 19.87 -19.08 3.62
CA THR A 121 20.45 -17.95 2.88
C THR A 121 20.04 -16.58 3.45
N CYS A 122 19.25 -16.58 4.53
CA CYS A 122 18.83 -15.39 5.26
C CYS A 122 18.78 -15.70 6.76
N THR A 123 19.03 -14.68 7.59
CA THR A 123 18.90 -14.80 9.04
C THR A 123 17.47 -14.47 9.49
N ILE A 124 17.09 -14.99 10.65
CA ILE A 124 15.78 -14.70 11.28
C ILE A 124 15.65 -13.19 11.53
N GLU A 125 16.70 -12.52 11.98
CA GLU A 125 16.70 -11.07 12.23
C GLU A 125 16.41 -10.27 10.95
N LEU A 126 17.09 -10.57 9.84
CA LEU A 126 16.79 -9.98 8.53
C LEU A 126 15.37 -10.25 8.10
N GLY A 127 14.80 -11.38 8.51
CA GLY A 127 13.43 -11.76 8.24
C GLY A 127 12.42 -10.86 8.89
N PHE A 128 12.61 -10.54 10.14
CA PHE A 128 11.73 -9.61 10.85
C PHE A 128 11.79 -8.21 10.24
N VAL A 129 12.98 -7.68 10.04
CA VAL A 129 13.18 -6.34 9.44
C VAL A 129 12.57 -6.24 8.04
N PHE A 130 12.74 -7.27 7.21
CA PHE A 130 12.13 -7.31 5.87
C PHE A 130 10.59 -7.39 5.92
N SER A 131 10.06 -8.25 6.81
CA SER A 131 8.63 -8.43 6.99
C SER A 131 7.96 -7.14 7.48
N ASP A 132 8.57 -6.45 8.44
CA ASP A 132 8.07 -5.17 8.94
C ASP A 132 8.03 -4.12 7.85
N LEU A 133 9.09 -4.04 7.02
CA LEU A 133 9.16 -3.09 5.92
C LEU A 133 8.05 -3.29 4.90
N ILE A 134 7.88 -4.53 4.38
CA ILE A 134 6.87 -4.82 3.36
C ILE A 134 5.45 -4.72 3.91
N THR A 135 5.25 -5.00 5.21
CA THR A 135 3.94 -4.83 5.87
C THR A 135 3.58 -3.35 6.03
N ASN A 136 4.53 -2.50 6.45
CA ASN A 136 4.26 -1.06 6.53
C ASN A 136 3.98 -0.45 5.14
N ILE A 137 4.65 -0.91 4.08
CA ILE A 137 4.37 -0.47 2.70
C ILE A 137 2.95 -0.86 2.28
N GLU A 138 2.51 -2.07 2.55
CA GLU A 138 1.16 -2.53 2.25
C GLU A 138 0.12 -1.75 3.04
N ARG A 139 0.34 -1.48 4.34
CA ARG A 139 -0.57 -0.67 5.15
C ARG A 139 -0.75 0.75 4.62
N VAL A 140 0.30 1.36 4.09
CA VAL A 140 0.17 2.66 3.40
C VAL A 140 -0.73 2.53 2.17
N SER A 141 -0.64 1.44 1.41
CA SER A 141 -1.51 1.23 0.24
C SER A 141 -2.97 1.02 0.63
N ASP A 142 -3.26 0.31 1.71
CA ASP A 142 -4.60 0.14 2.29
C ASP A 142 -5.24 1.51 2.59
N HIS A 143 -4.49 2.38 3.29
CA HIS A 143 -4.98 3.72 3.62
C HIS A 143 -5.15 4.62 2.39
N CYS A 144 -4.31 4.46 1.35
CA CYS A 144 -4.52 5.13 0.07
C CYS A 144 -5.83 4.69 -0.60
N SER A 145 -6.16 3.39 -0.53
CA SER A 145 -7.44 2.88 -1.03
C SER A 145 -8.61 3.45 -0.27
N ASN A 146 -8.57 3.51 1.06
CA ASN A 146 -9.62 4.12 1.87
C ASN A 146 -9.88 5.59 1.49
N ILE A 147 -8.81 6.38 1.27
CA ILE A 147 -8.92 7.77 0.81
C ILE A 147 -9.64 7.83 -0.55
N ALA A 148 -9.24 7.01 -1.51
CA ALA A 148 -9.84 6.99 -2.84
C ALA A 148 -11.33 6.57 -2.79
N ILE A 149 -11.66 5.59 -1.95
CA ILE A 149 -13.03 5.16 -1.70
C ILE A 149 -13.85 6.33 -1.13
N GLY A 150 -13.34 7.06 -0.13
CA GLY A 150 -14.00 8.25 0.41
C GLY A 150 -14.30 9.30 -0.66
N VAL A 151 -13.39 9.53 -1.61
CA VAL A 151 -13.63 10.41 -2.77
C VAL A 151 -14.78 9.90 -3.62
N ILE A 152 -14.85 8.59 -3.90
CA ILE A 152 -15.91 7.99 -4.72
C ILE A 152 -17.27 8.07 -4.02
N GLU A 153 -17.34 7.72 -2.73
CA GLU A 153 -18.58 7.73 -1.93
C GLU A 153 -19.26 9.09 -1.91
N ILE A 154 -18.50 10.12 -1.58
CA ILE A 154 -19.03 11.47 -1.44
C ILE A 154 -19.56 12.01 -2.76
N ASN A 155 -18.97 11.60 -3.88
CA ASN A 155 -19.42 12.01 -5.21
C ASN A 155 -20.60 11.19 -5.74
N ARG A 156 -20.85 9.98 -5.21
CA ARG A 156 -21.96 9.11 -5.61
C ARG A 156 -23.21 9.20 -4.73
N ASN A 157 -23.31 10.22 -3.84
CA ASN A 157 -24.48 10.47 -2.98
C ASN A 157 -24.88 9.31 -2.05
N GLY A 158 -23.94 8.74 -1.32
CA GLY A 158 -24.23 7.80 -0.22
C GLY A 158 -24.30 6.33 -0.61
N TYR A 159 -23.60 5.91 -1.65
CA TYR A 159 -23.30 4.49 -1.84
C TYR A 159 -22.44 4.00 -0.68
N ASP A 160 -22.79 2.83 -0.10
CA ASP A 160 -21.96 2.18 0.93
C ASP A 160 -20.61 1.73 0.29
N ALA A 161 -19.50 2.25 0.83
CA ALA A 161 -18.14 1.91 0.37
C ALA A 161 -17.87 0.42 0.35
N HIS A 162 -18.36 -0.28 1.37
CA HIS A 162 -18.19 -1.72 1.48
C HIS A 162 -18.94 -2.47 0.41
N GLU A 163 -20.16 -2.03 0.08
CA GLU A 163 -20.97 -2.59 -0.99
C GLU A 163 -20.30 -2.32 -2.35
N TYR A 164 -19.81 -1.09 -2.57
CA TYR A 164 -19.08 -0.72 -3.79
C TYR A 164 -17.80 -1.53 -3.99
N LEU A 165 -16.96 -1.70 -2.95
CA LEU A 165 -15.76 -2.54 -3.02
C LEU A 165 -16.08 -4.01 -3.25
N HIS A 166 -17.13 -4.51 -2.61
CA HIS A 166 -17.59 -5.87 -2.80
C HIS A 166 -18.10 -6.10 -4.22
N GLU A 167 -18.84 -5.13 -4.75
CA GLU A 167 -19.28 -5.15 -6.15
C GLU A 167 -18.08 -5.09 -7.11
N LEU A 168 -17.13 -4.18 -6.92
CA LEU A 168 -15.91 -4.08 -7.74
C LEU A 168 -15.07 -5.35 -7.72
N LYS A 169 -14.87 -5.94 -6.55
CA LYS A 169 -14.06 -7.17 -6.39
C LYS A 169 -14.75 -8.41 -6.93
N ASN A 170 -16.09 -8.43 -6.93
CA ASN A 170 -16.89 -9.59 -7.33
C ASN A 170 -17.59 -9.39 -8.69
N SER A 171 -17.56 -8.18 -9.27
CA SER A 171 -18.15 -7.91 -10.57
C SER A 171 -17.18 -8.21 -11.70
N ASP A 172 -17.74 -8.59 -12.85
CA ASP A 172 -17.03 -8.56 -14.14
C ASP A 172 -16.81 -7.12 -14.63
N ASP A 173 -16.48 -6.17 -13.71
CA ASP A 173 -16.17 -4.79 -14.11
C ASP A 173 -14.95 -4.81 -15.04
N ILE A 174 -15.24 -4.52 -16.30
CA ILE A 174 -14.28 -4.60 -17.39
C ILE A 174 -13.13 -3.62 -17.16
N GLN A 175 -13.42 -2.42 -16.62
CA GLN A 175 -12.42 -1.38 -16.40
C GLN A 175 -11.51 -1.75 -15.21
N TYR A 176 -12.09 -2.18 -14.08
CA TYR A 176 -11.34 -2.64 -12.93
C TYR A 176 -10.38 -3.78 -13.31
N ASN A 177 -10.89 -4.79 -14.02
CA ASN A 177 -10.09 -5.92 -14.45
C ASN A 177 -8.99 -5.54 -15.46
N ALA A 178 -9.24 -4.55 -16.31
CA ALA A 178 -8.24 -4.02 -17.25
C ALA A 178 -7.12 -3.29 -16.49
N ASP A 179 -7.47 -2.41 -15.57
CA ASP A 179 -6.51 -1.66 -14.74
C ASP A 179 -5.69 -2.60 -13.85
N TYR A 180 -6.35 -3.57 -13.20
CA TYR A 180 -5.65 -4.60 -12.43
C TYR A 180 -4.64 -5.39 -13.27
N LYS A 181 -5.01 -5.83 -14.49
CA LYS A 181 -4.09 -6.53 -15.40
C LYS A 181 -2.92 -5.66 -15.81
N ALA A 182 -3.17 -4.38 -16.12
CA ALA A 182 -2.14 -3.42 -16.49
C ALA A 182 -1.13 -3.22 -15.34
N TYR A 183 -1.60 -2.99 -14.11
CA TYR A 183 -0.74 -2.85 -12.94
C TYR A 183 0.01 -4.12 -12.59
N LYS A 184 -0.63 -5.28 -12.68
CA LYS A 184 0.02 -6.57 -12.48
C LYS A 184 1.15 -6.82 -13.48
N GLN A 185 0.99 -6.37 -14.71
CA GLN A 185 2.04 -6.46 -15.74
C GLN A 185 3.15 -5.44 -15.47
N LYS A 186 2.81 -4.20 -15.13
CA LYS A 186 3.74 -3.12 -14.83
C LYS A 186 4.64 -3.45 -13.63
N TYR A 187 4.05 -3.99 -12.56
CA TYR A 187 4.73 -4.32 -11.30
C TYR A 187 5.00 -5.82 -11.17
N THR A 188 5.52 -6.42 -12.23
CA THR A 188 5.94 -7.82 -12.21
C THR A 188 7.27 -7.95 -11.49
N LEU A 189 7.35 -8.83 -10.48
CA LEU A 189 8.60 -9.14 -9.80
C LEU A 189 9.60 -9.79 -10.78
N PRO A 190 10.86 -9.34 -10.82
CA PRO A 190 11.88 -9.99 -11.61
C PRO A 190 12.10 -11.42 -11.09
N LYS A 191 12.46 -12.34 -11.99
CA LYS A 191 12.67 -13.76 -11.63
C LYS A 191 13.68 -13.94 -10.50
N GLU A 192 14.70 -13.10 -10.46
CA GLU A 192 15.72 -13.08 -9.41
C GLU A 192 15.14 -12.76 -8.03
N ALA A 193 14.13 -11.88 -7.91
CA ALA A 193 13.50 -11.56 -6.64
C ALA A 193 12.79 -12.77 -6.00
N LEU A 194 12.37 -13.72 -6.81
CA LEU A 194 11.70 -14.96 -6.39
C LEU A 194 12.66 -16.14 -6.28
N SER A 195 13.91 -15.99 -6.73
CA SER A 195 14.91 -17.04 -6.68
C SER A 195 15.50 -17.22 -5.29
N VAL A 196 15.91 -18.44 -5.01
CA VAL A 196 16.67 -18.82 -3.84
C VAL A 196 18.00 -19.36 -4.33
N ARG A 197 19.12 -18.77 -3.90
CA ARG A 197 20.44 -19.36 -4.19
C ARG A 197 20.54 -20.72 -3.49
N GLU A 198 20.82 -21.75 -4.23
CA GLU A 198 21.22 -23.02 -3.62
C GLU A 198 22.56 -22.80 -2.92
N VAL A 199 22.58 -23.05 -1.62
CA VAL A 199 23.85 -23.19 -0.91
C VAL A 199 24.43 -24.50 -1.39
N SER A 200 25.46 -24.48 -2.23
CA SER A 200 26.26 -25.67 -2.51
C SER A 200 26.88 -26.10 -1.19
N VAL A 201 26.27 -27.07 -0.54
CA VAL A 201 26.88 -27.78 0.58
C VAL A 201 28.07 -28.55 -0.03
N GLY A 202 29.26 -27.99 0.06
CA GLY A 202 30.48 -28.70 -0.24
C GLY A 202 30.54 -29.87 0.72
N VAL A 203 30.22 -31.06 0.22
CA VAL A 203 30.49 -32.31 0.94
C VAL A 203 32.02 -32.36 1.11
N PRO A 204 32.56 -32.38 2.33
CA PRO A 204 33.96 -32.63 2.50
C PRO A 204 34.22 -34.06 2.00
N VAL A 205 34.94 -34.16 0.90
CA VAL A 205 35.51 -35.45 0.46
C VAL A 205 36.57 -35.82 1.48
N ASN A 206 36.29 -36.84 2.29
CA ASN A 206 37.26 -37.49 3.15
C ASN A 206 38.37 -38.16 2.32
#